data_83b715208b3e09a1b28c8a3357d85be8
#
_entry.id   83b715208b3e09a1b28c8a3357d85be8
#
_cell.length_a   1.000
_cell.length_b   1.000
_cell.length_c   1.000
_cell.angle_alpha   90.00
_cell.angle_beta   90.00
_cell.angle_gamma   90.00
#
_symmetry.space_group_name_H-M   'P 1'
#
loop_
_entity.id
_entity.type
_entity.pdbx_description
1 polymer ?
#
loop_
_entity_poly.entity_id
_entity_poly.type
_entity_poly.pdbx_seq_one_letter_code
_entity_poly.pdbx_strand_id
1 'polypeptide(L)'
;MVGRSPDSWTXRFRVLNVVDDYSREMVGQLVSVAISGRQVARFLDQLMEERGKPKKVTCDNGTEFTSKAMFFWSKETGVTLGFIQPGKPTQNAFVESLNGKFRNECLNQHWFRTLDEARYEIELWREHYNYVRPHSSLNYMPPVAYAKQAA
;
A
#
# COMPACT_ATOMS: atom_id res chain seq x y z
N MET A 1 -7.07 0.93 4.64
CA MET A 1 -7.12 2.26 5.27
C MET A 1 -8.20 3.11 4.61
N VAL A 2 -8.90 3.91 5.38
CA VAL A 2 -10.00 4.74 4.86
C VAL A 2 -9.66 6.20 5.08
N GLY A 3 -9.72 6.98 4.01
CA GLY A 3 -9.58 8.42 4.10
C GLY A 3 -10.92 9.08 3.83
N ARG A 4 -11.11 10.27 4.36
CA ARG A 4 -12.35 10.98 4.12
C ARG A 4 -12.10 12.48 4.07
N SER A 5 -12.95 13.15 3.32
CA SER A 5 -12.95 14.59 3.28
C SER A 5 -13.88 15.13 4.36
N PRO A 6 -13.65 16.35 4.79
CA PRO A 6 -14.52 16.96 5.81
C PRO A 6 -15.89 17.34 5.31
N ASP A 7 -16.08 17.46 4.01
CA ASP A 7 -17.36 17.88 3.48
C ASP A 7 -18.35 16.72 3.44
N SER A 8 -19.59 17.00 3.68
CA SER A 8 -20.61 15.97 3.78
C SER A 8 -20.82 15.21 2.47
N TRP A 9 -20.59 15.87 1.35
CA TRP A 9 -20.79 15.21 0.05
C TRP A 9 -19.61 14.35 -0.36
N THR A 10 -18.53 14.41 0.36
CA THR A 10 -17.33 13.70 -0.05
C THR A 10 -17.36 12.26 0.39
N UNK A 11 -17.29 11.55 -0.47
CA UNK A 11 -17.28 10.30 -0.19
C UNK A 11 -16.13 9.96 0.49
N ARG A 12 -16.29 9.08 1.06
CA ARG A 12 -15.24 8.34 1.68
C ARG A 12 -14.48 7.58 0.61
N PHE A 13 -13.20 7.49 0.76
CA PHE A 13 -12.39 6.67 -0.14
C PHE A 13 -11.51 5.74 0.67
N ARG A 14 -10.92 4.77 -0.01
CA ARG A 14 -10.04 3.79 0.61
C ARG A 14 -8.69 3.84 -0.09
N VAL A 15 -7.64 3.51 0.66
CA VAL A 15 -6.28 3.45 0.12
C VAL A 15 -5.70 2.08 0.45
N LEU A 16 -5.21 1.40 -0.58
CA LEU A 16 -4.48 0.15 -0.41
C LEU A 16 -2.99 0.46 -0.57
N ASN A 17 -2.22 0.18 0.45
CA ASN A 17 -0.78 0.40 0.43
C ASN A 17 -0.06 -0.91 0.13
N VAL A 18 0.86 -0.87 -0.82
CA VAL A 18 1.69 -2.02 -1.17
C VAL A 18 3.14 -1.67 -0.91
N VAL A 19 3.79 -2.45 -0.08
CA VAL A 19 5.14 -2.16 0.41
C VAL A 19 6.05 -3.34 0.13
N ASP A 20 7.28 -3.05 -0.26
CA ASP A 20 8.33 -4.05 -0.42
C ASP A 20 8.97 -4.31 0.94
N ASP A 21 8.90 -5.56 1.40
CA ASP A 21 9.43 -5.91 2.72
C ASP A 21 10.93 -5.67 2.84
N TYR A 22 11.67 -5.88 1.76
CA TYR A 22 13.13 -5.76 1.85
C TYR A 22 13.57 -4.30 1.87
N SER A 23 13.13 -3.54 0.88
CA SER A 23 13.60 -2.16 0.72
C SER A 23 12.76 -1.15 1.51
N ARG A 24 11.61 -1.56 1.98
CA ARG A 24 10.63 -0.69 2.64
C ARG A 24 10.04 0.36 1.71
N GLU A 25 10.26 0.22 0.40
CA GLU A 25 9.61 1.11 -0.55
C GLU A 25 8.11 0.96 -0.53
N MET A 26 7.41 2.09 -0.57
CA MET A 26 5.98 2.09 -0.85
C MET A 26 5.83 1.93 -2.35
N VAL A 27 5.58 0.70 -2.78
CA VAL A 27 5.60 0.34 -4.20
C VAL A 27 4.43 0.99 -4.93
N GLY A 28 3.30 1.05 -4.28
CA GLY A 28 2.13 1.67 -4.89
C GLY A 28 1.03 1.89 -3.89
N GLN A 29 0.13 2.78 -4.24
CA GLN A 29 -1.04 3.07 -3.42
C GLN A 29 -2.25 3.18 -4.33
N LEU A 30 -3.22 2.30 -4.14
CA LEU A 30 -4.46 2.29 -4.90
C LEU A 30 -5.49 3.12 -4.14
N VAL A 31 -5.99 4.16 -4.76
CA VAL A 31 -6.95 5.08 -4.14
C VAL A 31 -8.27 4.97 -4.89
N SER A 32 -9.32 4.58 -4.19
CA SER A 32 -10.61 4.39 -4.83
C SER A 32 -11.72 4.48 -3.80
N VAL A 33 -12.91 4.78 -4.28
CA VAL A 33 -14.08 4.84 -3.40
C VAL A 33 -14.37 3.45 -2.83
N ALA A 34 -14.24 2.44 -3.66
CA ALA A 34 -14.42 1.04 -3.24
C ALA A 34 -13.32 0.20 -3.87
N ILE A 35 -12.82 -0.77 -3.13
CA ILE A 35 -11.75 -1.63 -3.63
C ILE A 35 -12.22 -3.06 -3.56
N SER A 36 -12.39 -3.66 -4.74
CA SER A 36 -12.78 -5.06 -4.87
C SER A 36 -11.55 -5.92 -5.07
N GLY A 37 -11.73 -7.23 -4.95
CA GLY A 37 -10.65 -8.16 -5.22
C GLY A 37 -10.14 -8.06 -6.65
N ARG A 38 -11.05 -7.84 -7.60
CA ARG A 38 -10.65 -7.69 -9.00
C ARG A 38 -9.79 -6.45 -9.20
N GLN A 39 -10.13 -5.35 -8.54
CA GLN A 39 -9.30 -4.14 -8.59
C GLN A 39 -7.93 -4.38 -8.00
N VAL A 40 -7.85 -5.10 -6.88
CA VAL A 40 -6.57 -5.42 -6.27
C VAL A 40 -5.73 -6.24 -7.24
N ALA A 41 -6.32 -7.25 -7.86
CA ALA A 41 -5.59 -8.10 -8.81
C ALA A 41 -5.04 -7.29 -9.97
N ARG A 42 -5.86 -6.40 -10.53
CA ARG A 42 -5.38 -5.55 -11.64
C ARG A 42 -4.27 -4.61 -11.20
N PHE A 43 -4.42 -4.05 -10.01
CA PHE A 43 -3.39 -3.14 -9.48
C PHE A 43 -2.06 -3.88 -9.28
N LEU A 44 -2.12 -5.08 -8.73
CA LEU A 44 -0.92 -5.88 -8.56
C LEU A 44 -0.29 -6.26 -9.90
N ASP A 45 -1.13 -6.53 -10.91
CA ASP A 45 -0.60 -6.78 -12.25
C ASP A 45 0.19 -5.58 -12.77
N GLN A 46 -0.33 -4.38 -12.58
CA GLN A 46 0.38 -3.17 -13.00
C GLN A 46 1.71 -3.02 -12.28
N LEU A 47 1.71 -3.26 -10.98
CA LEU A 47 2.95 -3.16 -10.22
C LEU A 47 3.96 -4.21 -10.65
N MET A 48 3.49 -5.41 -11.01
CA MET A 48 4.39 -6.44 -11.50
C MET A 48 5.01 -6.09 -12.85
N GLU A 49 4.28 -5.37 -13.70
CA GLU A 49 4.85 -4.91 -14.95
C GLU A 49 6.00 -3.94 -14.72
N GLU A 50 5.88 -3.13 -13.69
CA GLU A 50 6.89 -2.12 -13.40
C GLU A 50 8.09 -2.67 -12.64
N ARG A 51 7.87 -3.60 -11.72
CA ARG A 51 8.89 -4.02 -10.77
C ARG A 51 9.27 -5.49 -10.85
N GLY A 52 8.53 -6.27 -11.62
CA GLY A 52 8.74 -7.70 -11.65
C GLY A 52 7.81 -8.44 -10.70
N LYS A 53 7.78 -9.74 -10.85
CA LYS A 53 6.85 -10.59 -10.11
C LYS A 53 7.41 -10.94 -8.74
N PRO A 54 6.67 -10.70 -7.65
CA PRO A 54 7.13 -11.13 -6.34
C PRO A 54 6.86 -12.62 -6.15
N LYS A 55 7.56 -13.22 -5.21
CA LYS A 55 7.28 -14.60 -4.86
C LYS A 55 6.01 -14.70 -4.03
N LYS A 56 5.75 -13.73 -3.18
CA LYS A 56 4.66 -13.80 -2.23
C LYS A 56 4.13 -12.41 -1.93
N VAL A 57 2.82 -12.33 -1.76
CA VAL A 57 2.15 -11.13 -1.29
C VAL A 57 1.49 -11.48 0.04
N THR A 58 1.86 -10.75 1.09
CA THR A 58 1.28 -10.95 2.41
C THR A 58 0.22 -9.88 2.67
N CYS A 59 -0.95 -10.29 3.10
CA CYS A 59 -2.06 -9.37 3.28
C CYS A 59 -2.91 -9.78 4.48
N ASP A 60 -3.77 -8.86 4.92
CA ASP A 60 -4.69 -9.20 5.99
C ASP A 60 -5.88 -9.98 5.43
N ASN A 61 -6.84 -10.28 6.29
CA ASN A 61 -7.98 -11.11 5.92
C ASN A 61 -9.17 -10.30 5.40
N GLY A 62 -8.90 -9.12 4.86
CA GLY A 62 -9.95 -8.32 4.26
C GLY A 62 -10.66 -9.05 3.14
N THR A 63 -11.93 -8.72 2.93
CA THR A 63 -12.73 -9.44 1.95
C THR A 63 -12.18 -9.30 0.52
N GLU A 64 -11.53 -8.16 0.22
CA GLU A 64 -10.94 -7.99 -1.10
C GLU A 64 -9.80 -8.97 -1.34
N PHE A 65 -9.08 -9.36 -0.30
CA PHE A 65 -7.93 -10.27 -0.44
C PHE A 65 -8.34 -11.74 -0.40
N THR A 66 -9.44 -12.06 0.27
CA THR A 66 -9.90 -13.44 0.36
C THR A 66 -10.90 -13.79 -0.73
N SER A 67 -11.08 -12.89 -1.69
CA SER A 67 -12.06 -13.06 -2.76
C SER A 67 -11.65 -14.12 -3.77
N LYS A 68 -12.62 -14.56 -4.55
CA LYS A 68 -12.35 -15.49 -5.64
C LYS A 68 -11.39 -14.88 -6.67
N ALA A 69 -11.53 -13.57 -6.92
CA ALA A 69 -10.67 -12.91 -7.88
C ALA A 69 -9.21 -13.02 -7.48
N MET A 70 -8.91 -12.84 -6.20
CA MET A 70 -7.53 -12.95 -5.73
C MET A 70 -7.06 -14.39 -5.73
N PHE A 71 -7.93 -15.33 -5.41
CA PHE A 71 -7.57 -16.74 -5.48
C PHE A 71 -7.15 -17.13 -6.90
N PHE A 72 -7.94 -16.76 -7.90
CA PHE A 72 -7.61 -17.07 -9.29
C PHE A 72 -6.39 -16.31 -9.75
N TRP A 73 -6.24 -15.05 -9.32
CA TRP A 73 -5.05 -14.28 -9.64
C TRP A 73 -3.78 -14.99 -9.14
N SER A 74 -3.83 -15.50 -7.93
CA SER A 74 -2.69 -16.22 -7.36
C SER A 74 -2.36 -17.47 -8.18
N LYS A 75 -3.40 -18.19 -8.57
CA LYS A 75 -3.20 -19.40 -9.38
C LYS A 75 -2.62 -19.07 -10.75
N GLU A 76 -3.13 -18.03 -11.39
CA GLU A 76 -2.69 -17.68 -12.74
C GLU A 76 -1.27 -17.14 -12.76
N THR A 77 -0.91 -16.33 -11.78
CA THR A 77 0.40 -15.68 -11.78
C THR A 77 1.48 -16.53 -11.12
N GLY A 78 1.10 -17.46 -10.27
CA GLY A 78 2.04 -18.21 -9.48
C GLY A 78 2.52 -17.47 -8.24
N VAL A 79 1.97 -16.31 -7.96
CA VAL A 79 2.33 -15.55 -6.77
C VAL A 79 1.57 -16.11 -5.57
N THR A 80 2.30 -16.47 -4.53
CA THR A 80 1.68 -17.01 -3.33
C THR A 80 1.00 -15.90 -2.52
N LEU A 81 -0.23 -16.15 -2.06
CA LEU A 81 -0.90 -15.26 -1.13
C LEU A 81 -0.73 -15.79 0.28
N GLY A 82 -0.15 -14.97 1.14
CA GLY A 82 -0.03 -15.31 2.55
C GLY A 82 -0.92 -14.39 3.37
N PHE A 83 -1.58 -14.96 4.38
CA PHE A 83 -2.47 -14.18 5.21
C PHE A 83 -1.92 -14.08 6.62
N ILE A 84 -1.99 -12.86 7.18
CA ILE A 84 -1.50 -12.63 8.53
C ILE A 84 -2.43 -13.32 9.51
N GLN A 85 -1.83 -14.09 10.42
CA GLN A 85 -2.60 -14.84 11.39
C GLN A 85 -3.16 -13.90 12.47
N PRO A 86 -4.44 -14.04 12.82
CA PRO A 86 -4.99 -13.26 13.92
C PRO A 86 -4.22 -13.53 15.22
N GLY A 87 -4.03 -12.48 16.00
CA GLY A 87 -3.32 -12.61 17.26
C GLY A 87 -1.82 -12.66 17.16
N LYS A 88 -1.25 -12.40 15.97
CA LYS A 88 0.19 -12.36 15.80
C LYS A 88 0.61 -10.96 15.37
N PRO A 89 0.68 -10.01 16.31
CA PRO A 89 0.94 -8.61 15.95
C PRO A 89 2.29 -8.38 15.30
N THR A 90 3.30 -9.18 15.62
CA THR A 90 4.62 -8.97 15.05
C THR A 90 4.66 -9.19 13.55
N GLN A 91 3.75 -10.01 13.01
CA GLN A 91 3.73 -10.28 11.58
C GLN A 91 3.35 -9.05 10.76
N ASN A 92 2.70 -8.07 11.39
CA ASN A 92 2.17 -6.92 10.68
C ASN A 92 2.64 -5.59 11.27
N ALA A 93 3.63 -5.61 12.17
CA ALA A 93 3.97 -4.42 12.93
C ALA A 93 4.44 -3.28 12.00
N PHE A 94 5.26 -3.60 10.99
CA PHE A 94 5.75 -2.57 10.09
C PHE A 94 4.62 -1.92 9.31
N VAL A 95 3.73 -2.74 8.77
CA VAL A 95 2.64 -2.22 7.96
C VAL A 95 1.68 -1.38 8.81
N GLU A 96 1.42 -1.82 10.03
CA GLU A 96 0.57 -1.03 10.92
C GLU A 96 1.20 0.32 11.26
N SER A 97 2.49 0.33 11.51
CA SER A 97 3.20 1.58 11.79
C SER A 97 3.17 2.50 10.57
N LEU A 98 3.42 1.94 9.40
CA LEU A 98 3.37 2.70 8.17
C LEU A 98 1.97 3.30 7.93
N ASN A 99 0.95 2.49 8.13
CA ASN A 99 -0.42 2.98 7.94
C ASN A 99 -0.73 4.12 8.91
N GLY A 100 -0.24 4.03 10.14
CA GLY A 100 -0.43 5.10 11.11
C GLY A 100 0.24 6.39 10.67
N LYS A 101 1.48 6.29 10.20
CA LYS A 101 2.20 7.46 9.71
C LYS A 101 1.49 8.08 8.50
N PHE A 102 1.07 7.25 7.57
CA PHE A 102 0.37 7.73 6.40
C PHE A 102 -0.91 8.46 6.79
N ARG A 103 -1.69 7.87 7.70
CA ARG A 103 -2.91 8.51 8.17
C ARG A 103 -2.62 9.86 8.81
N ASN A 104 -1.65 9.90 9.71
CA ASN A 104 -1.37 11.13 10.46
C ASN A 104 -0.70 12.20 9.63
N GLU A 105 0.18 11.81 8.74
CA GLU A 105 1.00 12.78 7.99
C GLU A 105 0.36 13.19 6.68
N CYS A 106 -0.54 12.40 6.12
CA CYS A 106 -1.15 12.71 4.86
C CYS A 106 -2.66 12.85 4.96
N LEU A 107 -3.35 11.80 5.35
CA LEU A 107 -4.81 11.82 5.29
C LEU A 107 -5.40 12.83 6.27
N ASN A 108 -4.86 12.92 7.47
CA ASN A 108 -5.39 13.83 8.49
C ASN A 108 -4.93 15.28 8.33
N GLN A 109 -3.97 15.53 7.43
CA GLN A 109 -3.43 16.88 7.24
C GLN A 109 -4.09 17.62 6.10
N HIS A 110 -4.97 16.99 5.36
CA HIS A 110 -5.54 17.58 4.14
C HIS A 110 -7.04 17.44 4.12
N TRP A 111 -7.67 18.41 3.45
CA TRP A 111 -9.09 18.39 3.15
C TRP A 111 -9.22 18.11 1.67
N PHE A 112 -9.82 16.97 1.34
CA PHE A 112 -9.92 16.56 -0.06
C PHE A 112 -11.31 16.81 -0.58
N ARG A 113 -11.41 17.63 -1.62
CA ARG A 113 -12.69 17.91 -2.25
C ARG A 113 -12.99 16.92 -3.37
N THR A 114 -11.94 16.36 -3.96
CA THR A 114 -12.11 15.37 -5.02
C THR A 114 -11.17 14.22 -4.81
N LEU A 115 -11.45 13.11 -5.48
CA LEU A 115 -10.58 11.96 -5.44
C LEU A 115 -9.24 12.27 -6.11
N ASP A 116 -9.26 13.10 -7.14
CA ASP A 116 -8.01 13.49 -7.81
C ASP A 116 -7.12 14.31 -6.88
N GLU A 117 -7.70 15.17 -6.06
CA GLU A 117 -6.91 15.88 -5.05
C GLU A 117 -6.27 14.92 -4.08
N ALA A 118 -7.04 13.91 -3.65
CA ALA A 118 -6.50 12.92 -2.72
C ALA A 118 -5.35 12.16 -3.37
N ARG A 119 -5.51 11.75 -4.62
CA ARG A 119 -4.46 11.04 -5.32
C ARG A 119 -3.19 11.87 -5.44
N TYR A 120 -3.34 13.15 -5.72
CA TYR A 120 -2.20 14.04 -5.84
C TYR A 120 -1.41 14.15 -4.54
N GLU A 121 -2.10 14.40 -3.44
CA GLU A 121 -1.43 14.54 -2.15
C GLU A 121 -0.82 13.22 -1.69
N ILE A 122 -1.51 12.12 -1.95
CA ILE A 122 -1.01 10.81 -1.57
C ILE A 122 0.27 10.49 -2.36
N GLU A 123 0.29 10.83 -3.64
CA GLU A 123 1.49 10.59 -4.45
C GLU A 123 2.66 11.43 -3.97
N LEU A 124 2.42 12.69 -3.57
CA LEU A 124 3.49 13.51 -3.01
C LEU A 124 4.05 12.89 -1.73
N TRP A 125 3.17 12.38 -0.88
CA TRP A 125 3.63 11.74 0.36
C TRP A 125 4.45 10.49 0.05
N ARG A 126 4.00 9.71 -0.93
CA ARG A 126 4.71 8.48 -1.29
C ARG A 126 6.10 8.80 -1.84
N GLU A 127 6.21 9.82 -2.67
CA GLU A 127 7.52 10.21 -3.20
C GLU A 127 8.45 10.66 -2.09
N HIS A 128 7.97 11.45 -1.16
CA HIS A 128 8.80 11.87 -0.04
C HIS A 128 9.23 10.67 0.81
N TYR A 129 8.29 9.76 1.08
CA TYR A 129 8.58 8.57 1.86
C TYR A 129 9.67 7.73 1.21
N ASN A 130 9.58 7.54 -0.10
CA ASN A 130 10.51 6.66 -0.81
C ASN A 130 11.87 7.29 -1.10
N TYR A 131 11.89 8.57 -1.41
CA TYR A 131 13.10 9.21 -1.93
C TYR A 131 13.80 10.13 -0.94
N VAL A 132 13.10 10.62 0.07
CA VAL A 132 13.66 11.66 0.93
C VAL A 132 13.73 11.22 2.39
N ARG A 133 12.67 10.59 2.88
CA ARG A 133 12.53 10.30 4.30
C ARG A 133 13.54 9.26 4.76
N PRO A 134 14.36 9.56 5.78
CA PRO A 134 15.26 8.55 6.32
C PRO A 134 14.51 7.53 7.17
N HIS A 135 14.97 6.28 7.11
CA HIS A 135 14.36 5.19 7.86
C HIS A 135 15.41 4.54 8.75
N SER A 136 15.12 4.46 10.04
CA SER A 136 16.11 3.93 10.98
C SER A 136 16.46 2.47 10.68
N SER A 137 15.47 1.68 10.21
CA SER A 137 15.72 0.28 9.89
C SER A 137 16.58 0.11 8.65
N LEU A 138 16.80 1.18 7.89
CA LEU A 138 17.59 1.16 6.66
C LEU A 138 18.85 2.03 6.82
N ASN A 139 19.41 2.09 8.02
CA ASN A 139 20.57 2.92 8.32
C ASN A 139 20.30 4.38 7.96
N TYR A 140 19.09 4.84 8.20
CA TYR A 140 18.64 6.21 7.96
C TYR A 140 18.70 6.62 6.50
N MET A 141 18.71 5.64 5.60
CA MET A 141 18.61 5.91 4.17
C MET A 141 17.14 5.94 3.74
N PRO A 142 16.81 6.70 2.71
CA PRO A 142 15.49 6.53 2.09
C PRO A 142 15.39 5.16 1.42
N PRO A 143 14.17 4.61 1.32
CA PRO A 143 14.01 3.27 0.74
C PRO A 143 14.59 3.09 -0.65
N VAL A 144 14.41 4.09 -1.54
CA VAL A 144 14.94 3.95 -2.89
C VAL A 144 16.46 3.89 -2.88
N ALA A 145 17.10 4.73 -2.04
CA ALA A 145 18.56 4.71 -1.94
C ALA A 145 19.04 3.36 -1.40
N TYR A 146 18.34 2.84 -0.41
CA TYR A 146 18.69 1.53 0.16
C TYR A 146 18.57 0.42 -0.88
N ALA A 147 17.50 0.46 -1.68
CA ALA A 147 17.29 -0.55 -2.69
C ALA A 147 18.40 -0.52 -3.75
N LYS A 148 18.83 0.67 -4.14
CA LYS A 148 19.90 0.80 -5.13
C LYS A 148 21.21 0.25 -4.60
N GLN A 149 21.50 0.49 -3.33
CA GLN A 149 22.73 -0.01 -2.72
C GLN A 149 22.76 -1.53 -2.72
N ALA A 150 21.60 -2.17 -2.53
CA ALA A 150 21.50 -3.61 -2.44
C ALA A 150 21.51 -4.30 -3.80
N ALA A 151 21.29 -3.57 -4.87
CA ALA A 151 21.18 -4.16 -6.22
C ALA A 151 22.52 -4.64 -6.75
#